data_989cafbd6a764d361c46361f8257dab8
#
_entry.id   989cafbd6a764d361c46361f8257dab8
#
_cell.length_a   1.000
_cell.length_b   1.000
_cell.length_c   1.000
_cell.angle_alpha   90.00
_cell.angle_beta   90.00
_cell.angle_gamma   90.00
#
_symmetry.space_group_name_H-M   'P 1'
#
loop_
_entity.id
_entity.type
_entity.pdbx_description
1 polymer ?
#
loop_
_entity_poly.entity_id
_entity_poly.type
_entity_poly.pdbx_seq_one_letter_code
_entity_poly.pdbx_strand_id
1 'polypeptide(L)'
;MGSAILLRDDFDGRALRQLARQTKDANQARWLLALAEIYDGGSRSDAARIGSVTLQIVRDWVLRFNARGPDGLVNGKAPGGRAKLNVAQRHALAKIVESGPIPAIHGVVRWRRKDLVQWIFQEFRIAMDETTVGRELKALGFAKLSARPRHYAQNELEAEAFKKNFPAALAEIRGRLPRGTDLELWWADEARIGQKNKITRRWARRGTRPSAPLDQRTMWAYIFGAVCPRKGKGAGLVLPYCDTEAMQQHLAEISQAVDEGAHAVLILDQAGWHVTPKLKVPDNITLMFLPPRSPELNPVENVWQFLRDNWLSNRIFKDYDDIVAHCCAAWNKLVDQPWKIMSIGLREWAHRS
;
A
#
# COMPACT_ATOMS: atom_id res chain seq x y z
N MET A 1 -57.89 -25.62 22.41
CA MET A 1 -56.48 -25.93 22.08
C MET A 1 -56.20 -25.47 20.64
N GLY A 2 -55.28 -24.53 20.40
CA GLY A 2 -54.97 -24.08 19.06
C GLY A 2 -54.34 -25.19 18.25
N SER A 3 -54.77 -25.37 16.99
CA SER A 3 -54.17 -26.34 16.07
C SER A 3 -52.68 -26.07 15.85
N ALA A 4 -51.89 -27.14 15.71
CA ALA A 4 -50.46 -27.00 15.44
C ALA A 4 -50.25 -26.34 14.08
N ILE A 5 -49.32 -25.33 14.01
CA ILE A 5 -48.95 -24.65 12.76
C ILE A 5 -48.31 -25.68 11.84
N LEU A 6 -48.89 -25.91 10.66
CA LEU A 6 -48.33 -26.83 9.66
C LEU A 6 -47.01 -26.26 9.09
N LEU A 7 -46.11 -27.16 8.74
CA LEU A 7 -44.93 -26.78 7.94
C LEU A 7 -45.34 -26.54 6.48
N ARG A 8 -44.58 -25.73 5.77
CA ARG A 8 -44.74 -25.48 4.33
C ARG A 8 -44.58 -26.79 3.56
N ASP A 9 -45.28 -26.91 2.44
CA ASP A 9 -45.41 -28.14 1.65
C ASP A 9 -44.38 -28.32 0.54
N ASP A 10 -43.57 -27.32 0.29
CA ASP A 10 -42.52 -27.32 -0.75
C ASP A 10 -41.18 -27.95 -0.28
N PHE A 11 -41.13 -28.49 0.93
CA PHE A 11 -39.99 -29.24 1.49
C PHE A 11 -40.47 -30.57 2.09
N ASP A 12 -39.52 -31.47 2.27
CA ASP A 12 -39.68 -32.73 2.97
C ASP A 12 -38.50 -33.00 3.93
N GLY A 13 -38.63 -34.05 4.74
CA GLY A 13 -37.59 -34.42 5.70
C GLY A 13 -36.26 -34.76 5.04
N ARG A 14 -36.27 -35.34 3.83
CA ARG A 14 -35.09 -35.71 3.06
C ARG A 14 -34.35 -34.46 2.58
N ALA A 15 -35.05 -33.49 2.01
CA ALA A 15 -34.51 -32.22 1.55
C ALA A 15 -33.84 -31.45 2.70
N LEU A 16 -34.49 -31.38 3.87
CA LEU A 16 -33.94 -30.72 5.05
C LEU A 16 -32.67 -31.39 5.57
N ARG A 17 -32.58 -32.72 5.57
CA ARG A 17 -31.35 -33.42 5.92
C ARG A 17 -30.24 -33.21 4.94
N GLN A 18 -30.56 -33.07 3.66
CA GLN A 18 -29.56 -32.74 2.64
C GLN A 18 -29.02 -31.31 2.87
N LEU A 19 -29.86 -30.33 3.12
CA LEU A 19 -29.45 -28.96 3.46
C LEU A 19 -28.61 -28.91 4.75
N ALA A 20 -29.00 -29.70 5.76
CA ALA A 20 -28.25 -29.80 7.01
C ALA A 20 -26.80 -30.32 6.82
N ARG A 21 -26.56 -31.18 5.83
CA ARG A 21 -25.22 -31.67 5.47
C ARG A 21 -24.40 -30.62 4.71
N GLN A 22 -25.07 -29.73 4.00
CA GLN A 22 -24.41 -28.73 3.15
C GLN A 22 -24.08 -27.44 3.90
N THR A 23 -24.85 -27.08 4.95
CA THR A 23 -24.60 -25.85 5.69
C THR A 23 -23.36 -25.95 6.56
N LYS A 24 -22.61 -24.81 6.65
CA LYS A 24 -21.46 -24.63 7.55
C LYS A 24 -21.88 -24.12 8.95
N ASP A 25 -23.13 -23.72 9.12
CA ASP A 25 -23.68 -23.25 10.40
C ASP A 25 -24.23 -24.45 11.20
N ALA A 26 -23.55 -24.84 12.25
CA ALA A 26 -23.91 -25.94 13.12
C ALA A 26 -25.28 -25.73 13.77
N ASN A 27 -25.70 -24.51 14.06
CA ASN A 27 -27.00 -24.20 14.60
C ASN A 27 -28.11 -24.43 13.55
N GLN A 28 -27.91 -23.92 12.34
CA GLN A 28 -28.82 -24.14 11.23
C GLN A 28 -28.96 -25.63 10.91
N ALA A 29 -27.86 -26.39 10.88
CA ALA A 29 -27.89 -27.84 10.65
C ALA A 29 -28.78 -28.54 11.69
N ARG A 30 -28.61 -28.23 12.98
CA ARG A 30 -29.38 -28.77 14.07
C ARG A 30 -30.87 -28.43 13.95
N TRP A 31 -31.21 -27.21 13.57
CA TRP A 31 -32.59 -26.75 13.41
C TRP A 31 -33.28 -27.42 12.20
N LEU A 32 -32.55 -27.56 11.08
CA LEU A 32 -33.02 -28.29 9.92
C LEU A 32 -33.31 -29.76 10.25
N LEU A 33 -32.44 -30.42 11.02
CA LEU A 33 -32.68 -31.81 11.47
C LEU A 33 -33.88 -31.94 12.41
N ALA A 34 -34.07 -30.97 13.30
CA ALA A 34 -35.24 -30.95 14.18
C ALA A 34 -36.57 -30.76 13.40
N LEU A 35 -36.58 -29.91 12.37
CA LEU A 35 -37.74 -29.73 11.49
C LEU A 35 -37.96 -30.94 10.57
N ALA A 36 -36.88 -31.60 10.12
CA ALA A 36 -37.01 -32.84 9.33
C ALA A 36 -37.73 -33.95 10.06
N GLU A 37 -37.57 -34.05 11.38
CA GLU A 37 -38.33 -35.01 12.21
C GLU A 37 -39.83 -34.76 12.17
N ILE A 38 -40.25 -33.48 12.14
CA ILE A 38 -41.67 -33.13 12.04
C ILE A 38 -42.24 -33.51 10.65
N TYR A 39 -41.47 -33.33 9.58
CA TYR A 39 -41.86 -33.76 8.22
C TYR A 39 -42.00 -35.27 8.11
N ASP A 40 -41.23 -36.04 8.85
CA ASP A 40 -41.29 -37.50 8.87
C ASP A 40 -42.37 -38.03 9.79
N GLY A 41 -43.23 -37.16 10.33
CA GLY A 41 -44.37 -37.53 11.19
C GLY A 41 -44.08 -37.56 12.69
N GLY A 42 -42.84 -37.17 13.09
CA GLY A 42 -42.45 -37.02 14.48
C GLY A 42 -43.18 -35.88 15.19
N SER A 43 -43.27 -35.96 16.51
CA SER A 43 -43.88 -34.92 17.33
C SER A 43 -42.98 -33.69 17.49
N ARG A 44 -43.59 -32.54 17.82
CA ARG A 44 -42.81 -31.33 18.18
C ARG A 44 -41.93 -31.51 19.43
N SER A 45 -42.34 -32.45 20.30
CA SER A 45 -41.52 -32.84 21.46
C SER A 45 -40.26 -33.59 21.04
N ASP A 46 -40.35 -34.42 20.00
CA ASP A 46 -39.20 -35.11 19.44
C ASP A 46 -38.23 -34.10 18.74
N ALA A 47 -38.81 -33.18 17.96
CA ALA A 47 -38.03 -32.09 17.37
C ALA A 47 -37.34 -31.20 18.43
N ALA A 48 -38.03 -30.92 19.54
CA ALA A 48 -37.47 -30.17 20.67
C ALA A 48 -36.30 -30.93 21.33
N ARG A 49 -36.42 -32.25 21.47
CA ARG A 49 -35.35 -33.10 21.99
C ARG A 49 -34.15 -33.14 21.06
N ILE A 50 -34.32 -33.31 19.74
CA ILE A 50 -33.28 -33.27 18.73
C ILE A 50 -32.58 -31.90 18.73
N GLY A 51 -33.36 -30.82 18.77
CA GLY A 51 -32.84 -29.46 18.82
C GLY A 51 -32.22 -29.06 20.17
N SER A 52 -32.41 -29.86 21.24
CA SER A 52 -32.08 -29.53 22.62
C SER A 52 -32.66 -28.16 23.06
N VAL A 53 -33.94 -27.93 22.76
CA VAL A 53 -34.65 -26.66 22.99
C VAL A 53 -36.06 -26.90 23.54
N THR A 54 -36.75 -25.81 23.91
CA THR A 54 -38.13 -25.87 24.33
C THR A 54 -39.11 -25.94 23.14
N LEU A 55 -40.34 -26.38 23.38
CA LEU A 55 -41.39 -26.39 22.37
C LEU A 55 -41.68 -25.01 21.78
N GLN A 56 -41.52 -23.94 22.56
CA GLN A 56 -41.68 -22.57 22.09
C GLN A 56 -40.65 -22.23 21.02
N ILE A 57 -39.40 -22.62 21.22
CA ILE A 57 -38.33 -22.40 20.26
C ILE A 57 -38.57 -23.17 18.96
N VAL A 58 -39.07 -24.42 19.05
CA VAL A 58 -39.47 -25.19 17.85
C VAL A 58 -40.58 -24.48 17.09
N ARG A 59 -41.58 -23.93 17.81
CA ARG A 59 -42.63 -23.12 17.18
C ARG A 59 -42.09 -21.91 16.45
N ASP A 60 -41.13 -21.20 17.05
CA ASP A 60 -40.47 -20.04 16.43
C ASP A 60 -39.66 -20.44 15.18
N TRP A 61 -39.03 -21.62 15.20
CA TRP A 61 -38.34 -22.16 14.01
C TRP A 61 -39.32 -22.49 12.90
N VAL A 62 -40.47 -23.11 13.20
CA VAL A 62 -41.53 -23.40 12.23
C VAL A 62 -42.04 -22.12 11.59
N LEU A 63 -42.30 -21.07 12.37
CA LEU A 63 -42.75 -19.78 11.86
C LEU A 63 -41.72 -19.13 10.94
N ARG A 64 -40.45 -19.11 11.35
CA ARG A 64 -39.36 -18.55 10.55
C ARG A 64 -39.12 -19.34 9.27
N PHE A 65 -39.17 -20.67 9.36
CA PHE A 65 -39.02 -21.56 8.23
C PHE A 65 -40.19 -21.41 7.24
N ASN A 66 -41.41 -21.33 7.69
CA ASN A 66 -42.57 -21.10 6.84
C ASN A 66 -42.50 -19.75 6.12
N ALA A 67 -41.96 -18.72 6.78
CA ALA A 67 -41.84 -17.38 6.21
C ALA A 67 -40.71 -17.25 5.17
N ARG A 68 -39.55 -17.88 5.41
CA ARG A 68 -38.32 -17.63 4.64
C ARG A 68 -37.55 -18.90 4.25
N GLY A 69 -38.12 -20.07 4.43
CA GLY A 69 -37.46 -21.34 4.18
C GLY A 69 -36.19 -21.52 5.03
N PRO A 70 -35.18 -22.23 4.53
CA PRO A 70 -33.91 -22.46 5.23
C PRO A 70 -33.20 -21.19 5.68
N ASP A 71 -33.33 -20.09 4.94
CA ASP A 71 -32.73 -18.80 5.29
C ASP A 71 -33.36 -18.17 6.55
N GLY A 72 -34.58 -18.56 6.88
CA GLY A 72 -35.21 -18.17 8.15
C GLY A 72 -34.57 -18.80 9.38
N LEU A 73 -33.80 -19.86 9.19
CA LEU A 73 -33.09 -20.61 10.23
C LEU A 73 -31.62 -20.20 10.40
N VAL A 74 -31.23 -19.04 9.94
CA VAL A 74 -29.91 -18.49 10.18
C VAL A 74 -29.97 -17.49 11.32
N ASN A 75 -29.03 -17.57 12.27
CA ASN A 75 -28.94 -16.56 13.32
C ASN A 75 -28.46 -15.24 12.71
N GLY A 76 -29.27 -14.21 12.83
CA GLY A 76 -28.85 -12.85 12.55
C GLY A 76 -27.70 -12.43 13.46
N LYS A 77 -26.77 -11.68 12.95
CA LYS A 77 -25.75 -11.04 13.76
C LYS A 77 -26.45 -10.08 14.73
N ALA A 78 -26.21 -10.21 16.02
CA ALA A 78 -26.72 -9.26 16.98
C ALA A 78 -26.27 -7.83 16.61
N PRO A 79 -27.14 -6.83 16.66
CA PRO A 79 -26.75 -5.45 16.44
C PRO A 79 -25.67 -5.11 17.46
N GLY A 80 -24.50 -4.66 16.99
CA GLY A 80 -23.42 -4.20 17.85
C GLY A 80 -23.85 -3.05 18.75
N GLY A 81 -23.06 -2.73 19.76
CA GLY A 81 -23.30 -1.56 20.62
C GLY A 81 -23.43 -0.26 19.79
N ARG A 82 -24.22 0.68 20.28
CA ARG A 82 -24.41 1.98 19.64
C ARG A 82 -23.05 2.67 19.45
N ALA A 83 -22.84 3.29 18.28
CA ALA A 83 -21.65 4.07 18.01
C ALA A 83 -21.50 5.21 19.04
N LYS A 84 -20.33 5.32 19.67
CA LYS A 84 -20.08 6.39 20.67
C LYS A 84 -19.97 7.76 20.04
N LEU A 85 -19.51 7.86 18.78
CA LEU A 85 -19.41 9.10 18.01
C LEU A 85 -20.53 9.15 16.96
N ASN A 86 -21.20 10.28 16.85
CA ASN A 86 -22.11 10.56 15.75
C ASN A 86 -21.34 10.96 14.47
N VAL A 87 -22.06 11.17 13.37
CA VAL A 87 -21.45 11.50 12.06
C VAL A 87 -20.63 12.79 12.10
N ALA A 88 -21.16 13.83 12.72
CA ALA A 88 -20.44 15.12 12.82
C ALA A 88 -19.15 15.02 13.64
N GLN A 89 -19.18 14.26 14.75
CA GLN A 89 -18.01 14.02 15.60
C GLN A 89 -16.95 13.17 14.91
N ARG A 90 -17.36 12.18 14.10
CA ARG A 90 -16.44 11.41 13.24
C ARG A 90 -15.77 12.28 12.19
N HIS A 91 -16.53 13.17 11.57
CA HIS A 91 -15.97 14.13 10.61
C HIS A 91 -14.97 15.08 11.27
N ALA A 92 -15.26 15.58 12.45
CA ALA A 92 -14.34 16.41 13.23
C ALA A 92 -13.07 15.64 13.63
N LEU A 93 -13.21 14.35 14.03
CA LEU A 93 -12.06 13.50 14.32
C LEU A 93 -11.19 13.27 13.06
N ALA A 94 -11.80 13.03 11.91
CA ALA A 94 -11.06 12.92 10.66
C ALA A 94 -10.27 14.19 10.35
N LYS A 95 -10.93 15.33 10.42
CA LYS A 95 -10.32 16.65 10.16
C LYS A 95 -9.13 16.95 11.07
N ILE A 96 -9.23 16.70 12.39
CA ILE A 96 -8.12 16.95 13.31
C ILE A 96 -6.94 15.98 13.10
N VAL A 97 -7.21 14.75 12.66
CA VAL A 97 -6.16 13.79 12.34
C VAL A 97 -5.43 14.18 11.05
N GLU A 98 -6.15 14.64 10.03
CA GLU A 98 -5.60 15.10 8.74
C GLU A 98 -4.77 16.37 8.90
N SER A 99 -5.24 17.34 9.68
CA SER A 99 -4.50 18.58 9.93
C SER A 99 -3.23 18.37 10.77
N GLY A 100 -3.15 17.25 11.48
CA GLY A 100 -2.06 16.98 12.42
C GLY A 100 -2.15 17.79 13.72
N PRO A 101 -1.30 17.48 14.72
CA PRO A 101 -1.25 18.26 15.95
C PRO A 101 -0.46 19.56 15.75
N ILE A 102 -0.89 20.63 16.41
CA ILE A 102 -0.12 21.87 16.57
C ILE A 102 0.71 21.71 17.85
N PRO A 103 2.06 21.58 17.80
CA PRO A 103 2.87 21.26 18.97
C PRO A 103 2.72 22.24 20.12
N ALA A 104 2.59 23.54 19.84
CA ALA A 104 2.40 24.57 20.83
C ALA A 104 1.07 24.46 21.61
N ILE A 105 0.02 23.88 21.00
CA ILE A 105 -1.30 23.73 21.61
C ILE A 105 -1.48 22.33 22.17
N HIS A 106 -1.07 21.30 21.43
CA HIS A 106 -1.35 19.89 21.76
C HIS A 106 -0.21 19.21 22.50
N GLY A 107 0.98 19.86 22.61
CA GLY A 107 2.15 19.31 23.30
C GLY A 107 2.75 18.05 22.65
N VAL A 108 2.34 17.72 21.42
CA VAL A 108 2.80 16.54 20.67
C VAL A 108 3.05 16.88 19.21
N VAL A 109 4.00 16.18 18.59
CA VAL A 109 4.35 16.35 17.14
C VAL A 109 3.62 15.36 16.24
N ARG A 110 2.89 14.42 16.82
CA ARG A 110 2.07 13.43 16.11
C ARG A 110 0.94 12.96 17.01
N TRP A 111 -0.21 12.69 16.44
CA TRP A 111 -1.31 12.10 17.18
C TRP A 111 -1.00 10.66 17.60
N ARG A 112 -1.10 10.39 18.93
CA ARG A 112 -1.20 9.04 19.49
C ARG A 112 -2.66 8.80 19.85
N ARG A 113 -3.09 7.55 19.94
CA ARG A 113 -4.48 7.24 20.31
C ARG A 113 -4.88 7.85 21.66
N LYS A 114 -3.96 7.86 22.63
CA LYS A 114 -4.20 8.50 23.93
C LYS A 114 -4.44 10.01 23.85
N ASP A 115 -3.75 10.70 22.92
CA ASP A 115 -3.92 12.14 22.74
C ASP A 115 -5.28 12.43 22.09
N LEU A 116 -5.73 11.58 21.16
CA LEU A 116 -7.05 11.66 20.55
C LEU A 116 -8.17 11.31 21.53
N VAL A 117 -7.97 10.37 22.47
CA VAL A 117 -8.89 10.12 23.60
C VAL A 117 -9.12 11.40 24.40
N GLN A 118 -8.03 12.07 24.76
CA GLN A 118 -8.09 13.32 25.51
C GLN A 118 -8.78 14.43 24.70
N TRP A 119 -8.43 14.59 23.42
CA TRP A 119 -9.05 15.56 22.53
C TRP A 119 -10.56 15.32 22.39
N ILE A 120 -11.00 14.08 22.16
CA ILE A 120 -12.42 13.71 22.06
C ILE A 120 -13.15 14.06 23.36
N PHE A 121 -12.53 13.80 24.51
CA PHE A 121 -13.12 14.14 25.81
C PHE A 121 -13.22 15.66 26.00
N GLN A 122 -12.20 16.40 25.64
CA GLN A 122 -12.19 17.87 25.76
C GLN A 122 -13.25 18.51 24.84
N GLU A 123 -13.36 18.04 23.61
CA GLU A 123 -14.21 18.64 22.59
C GLU A 123 -15.68 18.21 22.73
N PHE A 124 -15.93 16.92 23.01
CA PHE A 124 -17.28 16.34 22.97
C PHE A 124 -17.77 15.83 24.33
N ARG A 125 -16.94 15.81 25.37
CA ARG A 125 -17.22 15.21 26.69
C ARG A 125 -17.56 13.73 26.62
N ILE A 126 -17.03 13.01 25.62
CA ILE A 126 -17.24 11.58 25.41
C ILE A 126 -16.01 10.82 25.90
N ALA A 127 -16.21 9.94 26.88
CA ALA A 127 -15.16 9.05 27.36
C ALA A 127 -15.02 7.83 26.44
N MET A 128 -13.82 7.62 25.91
CA MET A 128 -13.48 6.48 25.05
C MET A 128 -12.14 5.89 25.49
N ASP A 129 -11.93 4.62 25.17
CA ASP A 129 -10.61 3.98 25.32
C ASP A 129 -9.81 4.06 24.01
N GLU A 130 -8.49 3.88 24.09
CA GLU A 130 -7.58 3.92 22.92
C GLU A 130 -7.92 2.87 21.85
N THR A 131 -8.47 1.73 22.24
CA THR A 131 -8.85 0.66 21.32
C THR A 131 -10.06 1.07 20.49
N THR A 132 -11.04 1.71 21.12
CA THR A 132 -12.23 2.24 20.45
C THR A 132 -11.87 3.38 19.51
N VAL A 133 -11.00 4.32 19.93
CA VAL A 133 -10.46 5.35 19.01
C VAL A 133 -9.75 4.71 17.82
N GLY A 134 -8.95 3.67 18.06
CA GLY A 134 -8.29 2.92 16.97
C GLY A 134 -9.26 2.26 15.99
N ARG A 135 -10.42 1.77 16.47
CA ARG A 135 -11.48 1.21 15.59
C ARG A 135 -12.17 2.31 14.78
N GLU A 136 -12.47 3.46 15.40
CA GLU A 136 -13.06 4.60 14.71
C GLU A 136 -12.12 5.12 13.60
N LEU A 137 -10.82 5.29 13.89
CA LEU A 137 -9.84 5.70 12.88
C LEU A 137 -9.77 4.71 11.72
N LYS A 138 -9.77 3.40 12.00
CA LYS A 138 -9.78 2.38 10.96
C LYS A 138 -11.07 2.41 10.13
N ALA A 139 -12.22 2.61 10.76
CA ALA A 139 -13.51 2.75 10.09
C ALA A 139 -13.58 4.00 9.21
N LEU A 140 -12.85 5.07 9.57
CA LEU A 140 -12.68 6.29 8.80
C LEU A 140 -11.60 6.17 7.70
N GLY A 141 -10.98 4.99 7.52
CA GLY A 141 -9.97 4.75 6.49
C GLY A 141 -8.54 5.12 6.89
N PHE A 142 -8.30 5.53 8.13
CA PHE A 142 -6.94 5.87 8.58
C PHE A 142 -6.11 4.64 8.90
N ALA A 143 -4.85 4.64 8.45
CA ALA A 143 -3.82 3.70 8.81
C ALA A 143 -2.58 4.43 9.32
N LYS A 144 -1.78 3.78 10.16
CA LYS A 144 -0.50 4.34 10.60
C LYS A 144 0.53 4.14 9.51
N LEU A 145 0.79 5.20 8.75
CA LEU A 145 1.73 5.22 7.65
C LEU A 145 3.06 5.87 8.06
N SER A 146 4.14 5.51 7.39
CA SER A 146 5.41 6.23 7.48
C SER A 146 5.33 7.50 6.63
N ALA A 147 5.63 8.64 7.22
CA ALA A 147 5.75 9.88 6.47
C ALA A 147 6.93 9.80 5.50
N ARG A 148 6.74 10.24 4.27
CA ARG A 148 7.85 10.48 3.34
C ARG A 148 8.50 11.81 3.67
N PRO A 149 9.83 11.89 3.64
CA PRO A 149 10.51 13.18 3.72
C PRO A 149 10.02 14.09 2.60
N ARG A 150 9.69 15.32 2.95
CA ARG A 150 9.31 16.37 2.03
C ARG A 150 10.21 17.57 2.29
N HIS A 151 10.75 18.18 1.24
CA HIS A 151 11.55 19.38 1.41
C HIS A 151 10.63 20.54 1.87
N TYR A 152 11.01 21.25 2.93
CA TYR A 152 10.19 22.33 3.51
C TYR A 152 9.87 23.47 2.54
N ALA A 153 10.77 23.73 1.59
CA ALA A 153 10.64 24.76 0.57
C ALA A 153 10.15 24.22 -0.79
N GLN A 154 9.48 23.09 -0.80
CA GLN A 154 8.86 22.53 -2.02
C GLN A 154 7.65 23.37 -2.42
N ASN A 155 7.52 23.62 -3.72
CA ASN A 155 6.36 24.30 -4.30
C ASN A 155 5.38 23.30 -4.92
N GLU A 156 4.25 23.07 -4.26
CA GLU A 156 3.21 22.15 -4.78
C GLU A 156 2.63 22.59 -6.12
N LEU A 157 2.50 23.91 -6.32
CA LEU A 157 1.94 24.45 -7.57
C LEU A 157 2.85 24.16 -8.76
N GLU A 158 4.17 24.20 -8.58
CA GLU A 158 5.13 23.83 -9.63
C GLU A 158 5.08 22.34 -9.94
N ALA A 159 4.93 21.47 -8.93
CA ALA A 159 4.80 20.03 -9.12
C ALA A 159 3.50 19.68 -9.88
N GLU A 160 2.39 20.32 -9.54
CA GLU A 160 1.11 20.13 -10.24
C GLU A 160 1.13 20.70 -11.66
N ALA A 161 1.74 21.88 -11.85
CA ALA A 161 1.94 22.48 -13.16
C ALA A 161 2.80 21.58 -14.07
N PHE A 162 3.87 21.00 -13.51
CA PHE A 162 4.71 20.05 -14.24
C PHE A 162 3.90 18.84 -14.72
N LYS A 163 3.12 18.18 -13.83
CA LYS A 163 2.28 17.04 -14.22
C LYS A 163 1.26 17.40 -15.29
N LYS A 164 0.64 18.58 -15.16
CA LYS A 164 -0.35 19.08 -16.12
C LYS A 164 0.25 19.34 -17.51
N ASN A 165 1.46 19.89 -17.55
CA ASN A 165 2.15 20.25 -18.79
C ASN A 165 2.96 19.11 -19.40
N PHE A 166 3.18 18.03 -18.68
CA PHE A 166 4.00 16.90 -19.08
C PHE A 166 3.59 16.28 -20.44
N PRO A 167 2.30 16.02 -20.73
CA PRO A 167 1.89 15.49 -22.03
C PRO A 167 2.23 16.43 -23.18
N ALA A 168 2.08 17.76 -23.00
CA ALA A 168 2.41 18.75 -24.01
C ALA A 168 3.93 18.80 -24.27
N ALA A 169 4.74 18.73 -23.22
CA ALA A 169 6.21 18.67 -23.37
C ALA A 169 6.66 17.40 -24.11
N LEU A 170 6.03 16.26 -23.84
CA LEU A 170 6.31 15.01 -24.57
C LEU A 170 5.89 15.13 -26.06
N ALA A 171 4.74 15.75 -26.34
CA ALA A 171 4.26 15.96 -27.70
C ALA A 171 5.22 16.88 -28.48
N GLU A 172 5.78 17.91 -27.84
CA GLU A 172 6.78 18.79 -28.45
C GLU A 172 8.08 18.02 -28.79
N ILE A 173 8.58 17.18 -27.87
CA ILE A 173 9.76 16.34 -28.13
C ILE A 173 9.46 15.40 -29.31
N ARG A 174 8.31 14.72 -29.29
CA ARG A 174 7.89 13.81 -30.37
C ARG A 174 7.79 14.52 -31.71
N GLY A 175 7.33 15.77 -31.74
CA GLY A 175 7.22 16.57 -32.96
C GLY A 175 8.57 16.91 -33.62
N ARG A 176 9.68 16.87 -32.87
CA ARG A 176 11.05 17.11 -33.36
C ARG A 176 11.72 15.84 -33.87
N LEU A 177 11.17 14.67 -33.60
CA LEU A 177 11.74 13.38 -33.96
C LEU A 177 11.13 12.86 -35.28
N PRO A 178 11.81 11.93 -35.97
CA PRO A 178 11.25 11.26 -37.14
C PRO A 178 9.92 10.60 -36.83
N ARG A 179 9.01 10.57 -37.84
CA ARG A 179 7.71 9.90 -37.63
C ARG A 179 7.87 8.42 -37.33
N GLY A 180 7.18 7.95 -36.30
CA GLY A 180 7.21 6.55 -35.88
C GLY A 180 8.31 6.23 -34.85
N THR A 181 9.13 7.21 -34.44
CA THR A 181 10.08 6.99 -33.35
C THR A 181 9.38 6.66 -32.04
N ASP A 182 9.69 5.51 -31.44
CA ASP A 182 9.19 5.14 -30.11
C ASP A 182 9.85 6.01 -29.03
N LEU A 183 9.04 6.50 -28.07
CA LEU A 183 9.54 7.28 -26.93
C LEU A 183 9.61 6.41 -25.70
N GLU A 184 10.80 6.30 -25.14
CA GLU A 184 11.05 5.66 -23.84
C GLU A 184 11.15 6.71 -22.75
N LEU A 185 10.28 6.64 -21.73
CA LEU A 185 10.40 7.50 -20.55
C LEU A 185 11.35 6.86 -19.55
N TRP A 186 12.51 7.48 -19.37
CA TRP A 186 13.53 7.09 -18.42
C TRP A 186 13.59 8.07 -17.26
N TRP A 187 13.86 7.55 -16.07
CA TRP A 187 13.98 8.32 -14.84
C TRP A 187 15.34 8.04 -14.22
N ALA A 188 16.12 9.07 -13.94
CA ALA A 188 17.44 8.92 -13.37
C ALA A 188 17.57 9.63 -12.02
N ASP A 189 18.49 9.12 -11.20
CA ASP A 189 18.86 9.68 -9.90
C ASP A 189 20.15 9.03 -9.40
N GLU A 190 20.79 9.60 -8.36
CA GLU A 190 21.97 9.05 -7.73
C GLU A 190 21.74 8.71 -6.25
N ALA A 191 22.28 7.56 -5.84
CA ALA A 191 22.24 7.14 -4.45
C ALA A 191 23.64 6.95 -3.87
N ARG A 192 23.95 7.64 -2.78
CA ARG A 192 25.15 7.36 -1.99
C ARG A 192 24.94 6.14 -1.11
N ILE A 193 25.79 5.14 -1.23
CA ILE A 193 25.82 3.93 -0.40
C ILE A 193 27.20 3.84 0.26
N GLY A 194 27.25 3.55 1.55
CA GLY A 194 28.51 3.50 2.26
C GLY A 194 28.44 2.78 3.60
N GLN A 195 29.55 2.81 4.31
CA GLN A 195 29.73 2.12 5.58
C GLN A 195 28.78 2.63 6.66
N LYS A 196 28.47 3.93 6.72
CA LYS A 196 27.38 4.48 7.56
C LYS A 196 26.03 4.14 6.97
N ASN A 197 25.71 2.86 7.03
CA ASN A 197 24.55 2.28 6.38
C ASN A 197 23.28 2.46 7.20
N LYS A 198 22.13 2.44 6.53
CA LYS A 198 20.81 2.52 7.16
C LYS A 198 20.43 1.18 7.81
N ILE A 199 19.87 1.26 9.00
CA ILE A 199 19.27 0.10 9.68
C ILE A 199 17.79 0.04 9.30
N THR A 200 17.36 -1.09 8.75
CA THR A 200 15.96 -1.36 8.43
C THR A 200 15.33 -2.32 9.43
N ARG A 201 14.01 -2.36 9.46
CA ARG A 201 13.24 -3.24 10.34
C ARG A 201 13.46 -4.71 9.98
N ARG A 202 13.49 -5.56 11.00
CA ARG A 202 13.57 -7.03 10.86
C ARG A 202 12.53 -7.71 11.76
N TRP A 203 12.19 -8.93 11.44
CA TRP A 203 11.37 -9.76 12.31
C TRP A 203 12.11 -10.07 13.62
N ALA A 204 11.42 -9.88 14.74
CA ALA A 204 11.91 -10.18 16.08
C ALA A 204 10.74 -10.59 16.98
N ARG A 205 11.02 -11.24 18.10
CA ARG A 205 9.99 -11.57 19.10
C ARG A 205 9.35 -10.30 19.63
N ARG A 206 8.04 -10.31 19.82
CA ARG A 206 7.31 -9.18 20.42
C ARG A 206 7.88 -8.88 21.81
N GLY A 207 8.10 -7.61 22.12
CA GLY A 207 8.69 -7.16 23.37
C GLY A 207 10.22 -7.14 23.38
N THR A 208 10.90 -7.60 22.32
CA THR A 208 12.35 -7.47 22.16
C THR A 208 12.73 -6.30 21.26
N ARG A 209 13.96 -5.82 21.40
CA ARG A 209 14.56 -4.83 20.51
C ARG A 209 15.73 -5.49 19.76
N PRO A 210 15.55 -5.88 18.49
CA PRO A 210 16.61 -6.51 17.73
C PRO A 210 17.77 -5.53 17.54
N SER A 211 18.99 -6.01 17.65
CA SER A 211 20.20 -5.27 17.31
C SER A 211 20.57 -5.48 15.85
N ALA A 212 21.22 -4.51 15.25
CA ALA A 212 21.85 -4.60 13.94
C ALA A 212 23.25 -3.98 14.01
N PRO A 213 24.22 -4.51 13.26
CA PRO A 213 25.53 -3.92 13.20
C PRO A 213 25.46 -2.50 12.61
N LEU A 214 26.18 -1.57 13.21
CA LEU A 214 26.32 -0.18 12.74
C LEU A 214 27.79 0.14 12.61
N ASP A 215 28.20 0.59 11.43
CA ASP A 215 29.55 1.04 11.14
C ASP A 215 29.65 2.57 11.27
N GLN A 216 30.81 3.06 11.69
CA GLN A 216 31.10 4.48 11.82
C GLN A 216 32.13 4.98 10.78
N ARG A 217 32.76 4.07 10.04
CA ARG A 217 33.68 4.40 8.95
C ARG A 217 32.95 5.15 7.84
N THR A 218 33.69 5.84 6.95
CA THR A 218 33.14 6.87 6.09
C THR A 218 33.33 6.63 4.59
N MET A 219 33.77 5.45 4.18
CA MET A 219 33.85 5.11 2.75
C MET A 219 32.47 4.96 2.12
N TRP A 220 32.33 5.41 0.89
CA TRP A 220 31.09 5.32 0.12
C TRP A 220 31.37 5.24 -1.38
N ALA A 221 30.37 4.77 -2.12
CA ALA A 221 30.27 4.85 -3.58
C ALA A 221 28.91 5.46 -3.96
N TYR A 222 28.77 5.90 -5.20
CA TYR A 222 27.52 6.36 -5.76
C TYR A 222 26.99 5.35 -6.77
N ILE A 223 25.72 5.01 -6.67
CA ILE A 223 24.98 4.28 -7.71
C ILE A 223 24.28 5.35 -8.55
N PHE A 224 24.67 5.48 -9.81
CA PHE A 224 23.93 6.18 -10.83
C PHE A 224 22.92 5.18 -11.40
N GLY A 225 21.63 5.46 -11.30
CA GLY A 225 20.60 4.55 -11.74
C GLY A 225 19.54 5.23 -12.59
N ALA A 226 19.24 4.65 -13.73
CA ALA A 226 18.13 5.04 -14.57
C ALA A 226 17.22 3.86 -14.83
N VAL A 227 15.91 4.10 -14.82
CA VAL A 227 14.91 3.07 -15.10
C VAL A 227 13.89 3.54 -16.13
N CYS A 228 13.48 2.63 -17.01
CA CYS A 228 12.35 2.80 -17.91
C CYS A 228 11.21 1.88 -17.43
N PRO A 229 10.29 2.37 -16.58
CA PRO A 229 9.30 1.51 -15.94
C PRO A 229 8.34 0.84 -16.92
N ARG A 230 7.99 1.49 -18.03
CA ARG A 230 7.09 0.93 -19.05
C ARG A 230 7.66 -0.33 -19.70
N LYS A 231 8.99 -0.38 -19.89
CA LYS A 231 9.68 -1.51 -20.53
C LYS A 231 10.37 -2.44 -19.51
N GLY A 232 10.36 -2.07 -18.22
CA GLY A 232 11.04 -2.85 -17.18
C GLY A 232 12.56 -2.86 -17.32
N LYS A 233 13.15 -1.83 -17.97
CA LYS A 233 14.59 -1.71 -18.18
C LYS A 233 15.26 -0.88 -17.09
N GLY A 234 16.55 -1.13 -16.87
CA GLY A 234 17.38 -0.31 -16.01
C GLY A 234 18.80 -0.24 -16.55
N ALA A 235 19.42 0.95 -16.46
CA ALA A 235 20.82 1.20 -16.74
C ALA A 235 21.47 1.78 -15.49
N GLY A 236 22.70 1.35 -15.13
CA GLY A 236 23.33 1.87 -13.91
C GLY A 236 24.81 1.63 -13.83
N LEU A 237 25.47 2.53 -13.13
CA LEU A 237 26.91 2.50 -12.85
C LEU A 237 27.16 2.71 -11.36
N VAL A 238 28.25 2.16 -10.86
CA VAL A 238 28.72 2.40 -9.49
C VAL A 238 30.07 3.13 -9.58
N LEU A 239 30.10 4.39 -9.14
CA LEU A 239 31.21 5.29 -9.33
C LEU A 239 31.67 5.92 -8.00
N PRO A 240 32.94 6.35 -7.88
CA PRO A 240 33.48 6.93 -6.64
C PRO A 240 33.02 8.36 -6.39
N TYR A 241 32.67 9.09 -7.44
CA TYR A 241 32.31 10.50 -7.38
C TYR A 241 31.00 10.76 -8.09
N CYS A 242 30.35 11.86 -7.72
CA CYS A 242 29.11 12.33 -8.32
C CYS A 242 29.42 13.70 -8.97
N ASP A 243 29.84 13.65 -10.25
CA ASP A 243 30.27 14.80 -11.02
C ASP A 243 29.84 14.70 -12.49
N THR A 244 30.24 15.67 -13.31
CA THR A 244 29.88 15.75 -14.72
C THR A 244 30.46 14.59 -15.55
N GLU A 245 31.66 14.10 -15.21
CA GLU A 245 32.27 12.97 -15.91
C GLU A 245 31.54 11.67 -15.63
N ALA A 246 31.18 11.42 -14.36
CA ALA A 246 30.33 10.30 -13.95
C ALA A 246 28.97 10.32 -14.66
N MET A 247 28.33 11.49 -14.71
CA MET A 247 27.06 11.65 -15.44
C MET A 247 27.22 11.42 -16.95
N GLN A 248 28.36 11.84 -17.54
CA GLN A 248 28.63 11.57 -18.96
C GLN A 248 28.71 10.08 -19.25
N GLN A 249 29.38 9.30 -18.39
CA GLN A 249 29.46 7.85 -18.52
C GLN A 249 28.07 7.21 -18.34
N HIS A 250 27.28 7.71 -17.39
CA HIS A 250 25.91 7.21 -17.16
C HIS A 250 24.98 7.47 -18.34
N LEU A 251 25.07 8.65 -18.99
CA LEU A 251 24.33 8.93 -20.21
C LEU A 251 24.70 7.99 -21.36
N ALA A 252 25.98 7.63 -21.49
CA ALA A 252 26.42 6.66 -22.49
C ALA A 252 25.82 5.26 -22.21
N GLU A 253 25.76 4.84 -20.94
CA GLU A 253 25.16 3.58 -20.53
C GLU A 253 23.63 3.55 -20.80
N ILE A 254 22.92 4.66 -20.47
CA ILE A 254 21.49 4.79 -20.77
C ILE A 254 21.27 4.74 -22.29
N SER A 255 22.08 5.44 -23.07
CA SER A 255 21.99 5.49 -24.53
C SER A 255 22.06 4.10 -25.17
N GLN A 256 22.91 3.22 -24.64
CA GLN A 256 23.03 1.83 -25.09
C GLN A 256 21.85 0.96 -24.67
N ALA A 257 21.17 1.30 -23.56
CA ALA A 257 20.02 0.56 -23.05
C ALA A 257 18.70 0.95 -23.74
N VAL A 258 18.65 2.06 -24.46
CA VAL A 258 17.50 2.48 -25.29
C VAL A 258 17.37 1.53 -26.49
N ASP A 259 16.11 1.15 -26.83
CA ASP A 259 15.89 0.27 -27.98
C ASP A 259 16.39 0.92 -29.28
N GLU A 260 16.82 0.09 -30.21
CA GLU A 260 17.26 0.55 -31.53
C GLU A 260 16.14 1.33 -32.23
N GLY A 261 16.45 2.53 -32.71
CA GLY A 261 15.47 3.42 -33.35
C GLY A 261 14.50 4.13 -32.40
N ALA A 262 14.59 3.88 -31.07
CA ALA A 262 13.83 4.61 -30.06
C ALA A 262 14.59 5.86 -29.58
N HIS A 263 13.86 6.76 -28.91
CA HIS A 263 14.41 7.95 -28.29
C HIS A 263 14.02 8.04 -26.83
N ALA A 264 15.00 8.22 -25.94
CA ALA A 264 14.76 8.36 -24.51
C ALA A 264 14.44 9.80 -24.12
N VAL A 265 13.37 10.01 -23.38
CA VAL A 265 13.16 11.22 -22.59
C VAL A 265 13.62 10.91 -21.19
N LEU A 266 14.81 11.41 -20.81
CA LEU A 266 15.43 11.18 -19.52
C LEU A 266 15.01 12.27 -18.55
N ILE A 267 14.26 11.86 -17.52
CA ILE A 267 13.70 12.74 -16.49
C ILE A 267 14.58 12.64 -15.25
N LEU A 268 15.13 13.79 -14.81
CA LEU A 268 16.09 13.87 -13.72
C LEU A 268 15.93 15.22 -12.98
N ASP A 269 16.57 15.35 -11.83
CA ASP A 269 16.59 16.59 -11.09
C ASP A 269 17.53 17.64 -11.71
N GLN A 270 17.61 18.82 -11.08
CA GLN A 270 18.43 19.94 -11.53
C GLN A 270 19.76 20.01 -10.77
N ALA A 271 20.41 18.88 -10.50
CA ALA A 271 21.75 18.89 -9.91
C ALA A 271 22.77 19.60 -10.84
N GLY A 272 23.80 20.19 -10.26
CA GLY A 272 24.75 21.00 -11.03
C GLY A 272 25.44 20.24 -12.16
N TRP A 273 25.69 18.95 -11.99
CA TRP A 273 26.29 18.08 -13.03
C TRP A 273 25.29 17.66 -14.11
N HIS A 274 23.99 17.86 -13.91
CA HIS A 274 22.94 17.60 -14.91
C HIS A 274 22.71 18.80 -15.84
N VAL A 275 22.85 20.01 -15.33
CA VAL A 275 22.54 21.26 -16.07
C VAL A 275 23.77 21.96 -16.65
N THR A 276 24.94 21.39 -16.50
CA THR A 276 26.19 22.00 -16.98
C THR A 276 26.29 21.95 -18.51
N PRO A 277 26.76 23.04 -19.17
CA PRO A 277 26.96 23.04 -20.62
C PRO A 277 28.08 22.11 -21.09
N LYS A 278 28.90 21.57 -20.17
CA LYS A 278 29.95 20.60 -20.46
C LYS A 278 29.43 19.20 -20.73
N LEU A 279 28.18 18.91 -20.31
CA LEU A 279 27.57 17.59 -20.49
C LEU A 279 27.19 17.37 -21.96
N LYS A 280 27.72 16.33 -22.55
CA LYS A 280 27.42 15.92 -23.94
C LYS A 280 26.31 14.89 -23.88
N VAL A 281 25.10 15.28 -24.30
CA VAL A 281 23.93 14.39 -24.31
C VAL A 281 23.94 13.59 -25.61
N PRO A 282 23.82 12.25 -25.56
CA PRO A 282 23.69 11.42 -26.78
C PRO A 282 22.48 11.80 -27.63
N ASP A 283 22.57 11.60 -28.95
CA ASP A 283 21.55 12.03 -29.91
C ASP A 283 20.19 11.33 -29.70
N ASN A 284 20.20 10.14 -29.12
CA ASN A 284 18.97 9.38 -28.80
C ASN A 284 18.41 9.68 -27.40
N ILE A 285 18.86 10.75 -26.72
CA ILE A 285 18.38 11.18 -25.41
C ILE A 285 17.99 12.66 -25.44
N THR A 286 16.84 12.97 -24.87
CA THR A 286 16.45 14.35 -24.51
C THR A 286 16.31 14.45 -23.01
N LEU A 287 16.98 15.42 -22.37
CA LEU A 287 16.85 15.66 -20.94
C LEU A 287 15.59 16.47 -20.65
N MET A 288 14.85 16.05 -19.62
CA MET A 288 13.71 16.78 -19.07
C MET A 288 13.89 16.92 -17.56
N PHE A 289 13.89 18.15 -17.08
CA PHE A 289 14.16 18.43 -15.67
C PHE A 289 12.89 18.48 -14.84
N LEU A 290 12.92 17.80 -13.69
CA LEU A 290 11.90 17.89 -12.66
C LEU A 290 11.90 19.29 -12.03
N PRO A 291 10.77 19.75 -11.48
CA PRO A 291 10.75 20.96 -10.66
C PRO A 291 11.74 20.84 -9.50
N PRO A 292 12.35 21.93 -9.07
CA PRO A 292 13.28 21.90 -7.94
C PRO A 292 12.66 21.32 -6.69
N ARG A 293 13.42 20.54 -5.93
CA ARG A 293 13.02 20.00 -4.62
C ARG A 293 11.75 19.12 -4.65
N SER A 294 11.53 18.39 -5.75
CA SER A 294 10.37 17.53 -5.96
C SER A 294 10.75 16.04 -6.11
N PRO A 295 11.46 15.44 -5.14
CA PRO A 295 11.92 14.04 -5.24
C PRO A 295 10.75 13.04 -5.31
N GLU A 296 9.56 13.40 -4.82
CA GLU A 296 8.37 12.54 -4.88
C GLU A 296 7.88 12.28 -6.31
N LEU A 297 8.24 13.13 -7.27
CA LEU A 297 7.96 12.92 -8.68
C LEU A 297 8.89 11.86 -9.29
N ASN A 298 10.10 11.68 -8.75
CA ASN A 298 11.07 10.73 -9.26
C ASN A 298 10.81 9.30 -8.71
N PRO A 299 10.43 8.33 -9.55
CA PRO A 299 10.24 6.95 -9.11
C PRO A 299 11.53 6.26 -8.64
N VAL A 300 12.71 6.73 -9.05
CA VAL A 300 13.99 6.14 -8.69
C VAL A 300 14.24 6.23 -7.18
N GLU A 301 13.67 7.21 -6.49
CA GLU A 301 13.68 7.28 -5.03
C GLU A 301 13.06 6.02 -4.37
N ASN A 302 12.01 5.47 -4.96
CA ASN A 302 11.43 4.20 -4.49
C ASN A 302 12.33 3.00 -4.83
N VAL A 303 13.08 3.07 -5.92
CA VAL A 303 14.10 2.07 -6.28
C VAL A 303 15.19 2.06 -5.22
N TRP A 304 15.70 3.24 -4.81
CA TRP A 304 16.70 3.35 -3.74
C TRP A 304 16.19 2.78 -2.41
N GLN A 305 14.95 3.07 -2.06
CA GLN A 305 14.36 2.49 -0.86
C GLN A 305 14.30 0.97 -0.97
N PHE A 306 13.87 0.43 -2.11
CA PHE A 306 13.78 -1.00 -2.34
C PHE A 306 15.15 -1.70 -2.27
N LEU A 307 16.19 -1.14 -2.89
CA LEU A 307 17.56 -1.67 -2.84
C LEU A 307 18.11 -1.70 -1.41
N ARG A 308 17.92 -0.57 -0.67
CA ARG A 308 18.34 -0.47 0.72
C ARG A 308 17.61 -1.48 1.61
N ASP A 309 16.29 -1.56 1.51
CA ASP A 309 15.48 -2.39 2.38
C ASP A 309 15.71 -3.90 2.16
N ASN A 310 16.07 -4.31 0.95
CA ASN A 310 16.20 -5.72 0.60
C ASN A 310 17.66 -6.21 0.55
N TRP A 311 18.62 -5.38 0.13
CA TRP A 311 19.95 -5.90 -0.21
C TRP A 311 21.12 -5.12 0.36
N LEU A 312 20.98 -3.81 0.64
CA LEU A 312 22.08 -2.94 1.01
C LEU A 312 22.12 -2.51 2.48
N SER A 313 21.01 -2.62 3.23
CA SER A 313 20.94 -2.25 4.64
C SER A 313 21.32 -3.41 5.58
N ASN A 314 21.49 -3.11 6.88
CA ASN A 314 21.77 -4.07 7.95
C ASN A 314 23.06 -4.88 7.76
N ARG A 315 24.07 -4.32 7.11
CA ARG A 315 25.37 -4.97 6.89
C ARG A 315 26.54 -4.02 7.17
N ILE A 316 27.71 -4.57 7.35
CA ILE A 316 28.99 -3.84 7.42
C ILE A 316 29.74 -4.13 6.13
N PHE A 317 30.13 -3.08 5.42
CA PHE A 317 31.01 -3.18 4.25
C PHE A 317 32.47 -3.18 4.71
N LYS A 318 33.27 -4.10 4.18
CA LYS A 318 34.68 -4.24 4.56
C LYS A 318 35.50 -3.03 4.12
N ASP A 319 35.42 -2.68 2.86
CA ASP A 319 36.17 -1.66 2.16
C ASP A 319 35.37 -1.07 0.99
N TYR A 320 36.01 -0.27 0.16
CA TYR A 320 35.39 0.35 -1.02
C TYR A 320 34.96 -0.70 -2.06
N ASP A 321 35.80 -1.69 -2.34
CA ASP A 321 35.52 -2.72 -3.35
C ASP A 321 34.33 -3.58 -2.94
N ASP A 322 34.20 -3.87 -1.65
CA ASP A 322 33.03 -4.58 -1.11
C ASP A 322 31.74 -3.75 -1.24
N ILE A 323 31.81 -2.41 -1.08
CA ILE A 323 30.67 -1.53 -1.34
C ILE A 323 30.28 -1.61 -2.82
N VAL A 324 31.24 -1.47 -3.74
CA VAL A 324 31.00 -1.54 -5.19
C VAL A 324 30.41 -2.87 -5.58
N ALA A 325 30.99 -3.98 -5.14
CA ALA A 325 30.51 -5.32 -5.46
C ALA A 325 29.06 -5.54 -5.02
N HIS A 326 28.70 -5.08 -3.80
CA HIS A 326 27.32 -5.20 -3.30
C HIS A 326 26.34 -4.28 -4.02
N CYS A 327 26.76 -3.07 -4.40
CA CYS A 327 25.93 -2.15 -5.18
C CYS A 327 25.65 -2.71 -6.58
N CYS A 328 26.68 -3.21 -7.28
CA CYS A 328 26.52 -3.86 -8.58
C CYS A 328 25.61 -5.10 -8.48
N ALA A 329 25.83 -5.96 -7.49
CA ALA A 329 25.00 -7.14 -7.29
C ALA A 329 23.54 -6.77 -6.99
N ALA A 330 23.28 -5.72 -6.21
CA ALA A 330 21.93 -5.26 -5.90
C ALA A 330 21.24 -4.67 -7.14
N TRP A 331 21.96 -3.87 -7.94
CA TRP A 331 21.44 -3.30 -9.18
C TRP A 331 21.12 -4.38 -10.21
N ASN A 332 22.04 -5.31 -10.46
CA ASN A 332 21.83 -6.42 -11.39
C ASN A 332 20.62 -7.27 -10.98
N LYS A 333 20.47 -7.60 -9.69
CA LYS A 333 19.28 -8.30 -9.18
C LYS A 333 17.97 -7.54 -9.44
N LEU A 334 17.99 -6.22 -9.47
CA LEU A 334 16.82 -5.42 -9.82
C LEU A 334 16.54 -5.51 -11.32
N VAL A 335 17.56 -5.35 -12.15
CA VAL A 335 17.45 -5.39 -13.62
C VAL A 335 16.99 -6.77 -14.10
N ASP A 336 17.42 -7.84 -13.45
CA ASP A 336 16.95 -9.22 -13.68
C ASP A 336 15.46 -9.44 -13.33
N GLN A 337 14.79 -8.41 -12.75
CA GLN A 337 13.38 -8.44 -12.37
C GLN A 337 12.59 -7.29 -13.03
N PRO A 338 12.37 -7.32 -14.37
CA PRO A 338 11.66 -6.24 -15.09
C PRO A 338 10.31 -5.86 -14.47
N TRP A 339 9.54 -6.88 -14.05
CA TRP A 339 8.24 -6.66 -13.35
C TRP A 339 8.38 -5.84 -12.06
N LYS A 340 9.54 -5.91 -11.39
CA LYS A 340 9.80 -5.16 -10.18
C LYS A 340 10.03 -3.68 -10.51
N ILE A 341 10.81 -3.39 -11.56
CA ILE A 341 11.02 -2.03 -12.07
C ILE A 341 9.68 -1.42 -12.47
N MET A 342 8.85 -2.16 -13.21
CA MET A 342 7.50 -1.73 -13.59
C MET A 342 6.66 -1.41 -12.37
N SER A 343 6.59 -2.32 -11.39
CA SER A 343 5.76 -2.17 -10.18
C SER A 343 6.19 -0.99 -9.30
N ILE A 344 7.49 -0.73 -9.17
CA ILE A 344 8.03 0.34 -8.31
C ILE A 344 8.00 1.69 -9.03
N GLY A 345 8.33 1.69 -10.32
CA GLY A 345 8.63 2.89 -11.09
C GLY A 345 7.45 3.50 -11.82
N LEU A 346 6.38 2.75 -12.08
CA LEU A 346 5.27 3.28 -12.86
C LEU A 346 4.61 4.46 -12.15
N ARG A 347 4.35 5.54 -12.89
CA ARG A 347 3.63 6.74 -12.45
C ARG A 347 2.44 6.95 -13.36
N GLU A 348 1.22 6.83 -12.83
CA GLU A 348 -0.01 6.96 -13.62
C GLU A 348 -0.09 8.30 -14.36
N TRP A 349 0.31 9.39 -13.71
CA TRP A 349 0.26 10.72 -14.31
C TRP A 349 1.19 10.88 -15.53
N ALA A 350 2.30 10.12 -15.59
CA ALA A 350 3.25 10.15 -16.70
C ALA A 350 2.86 9.24 -17.87
N HIS A 351 1.86 8.37 -17.70
CA HIS A 351 1.45 7.36 -18.70
C HIS A 351 0.00 7.54 -19.19
N ARG A 352 -0.65 8.64 -18.83
CA ARG A 352 -2.03 8.97 -19.25
C ARG A 352 -2.10 9.65 -20.64
N SER A 353 -0.99 9.68 -21.38
CA SER A 353 -0.91 10.27 -22.75
C SER A 353 -1.00 9.22 -23.84
#